data_283f2d068b412b87d6092af3675e87c7
#
_entry.id   283f2d068b412b87d6092af3675e87c7
#
_cell.length_a   1.000
_cell.length_b   1.000
_cell.length_c   1.000
_cell.angle_alpha   90.00
_cell.angle_beta   90.00
_cell.angle_gamma   90.00
#
_symmetry.space_group_name_H-M   'P 1'
#
loop_
_entity.id
_entity.type
_entity.pdbx_description
1 polymer ?
#
loop_
_entity_poly.entity_id
_entity_poly.type
_entity_poly.pdbx_seq_one_letter_code
_entity_poly.pdbx_strand_id
1 'polypeptide(L)'
;MTQILDWRPEPGEVVEFELTTDRTPVPHDVPASHFQQAHLLSAAANRAAGRRQSPWVAMAFDLAGRADLDALTDAWQGLVQRHEAFHTWYEPENLAGFRLPPESLTVLPMRVGDFTNTDDLRTYLHRRIDEQTTAGRPGVLAGVIRRDTASTVYFAVDHAYTDGHSLALLFDEIRARYHAAYCDASLDLAPALGYLDHNRRERERSASLTAAAPELAAWSEFLAVEDGGFPDFPVGLGNDAGELLAATRLHYPVLTGAEARAFRAFCARHGGGFGAGAFAALALAQREFTGNDVYRVLTAVSTRAYPRLLQVHGWLVNLVPLLFRLPASPTLAGAIAAAQEGFQQARAGYDVPLHRALELLLEDGDAPAIPPMASYVDGRAAPGSCDYLRTDATVLTGPDNASGVSLWLNWFPDRADLVVSMPDTPEAVTGVPKYLERVREIMLSAASGPRPAP
;
A
#
# COMPACT_ATOMS: atom_id res chain seq x y z
N MET A 1 6.34 -6.03 4.80
CA MET A 1 5.44 -6.60 3.77
C MET A 1 6.11 -7.86 3.25
N THR A 2 5.44 -9.00 3.33
CA THR A 2 5.99 -10.33 3.03
C THR A 2 5.13 -10.99 1.96
N GLN A 3 5.73 -11.73 1.03
CA GLN A 3 4.92 -12.57 0.13
C GLN A 3 4.32 -13.73 0.94
N ILE A 4 3.08 -14.09 0.62
CA ILE A 4 2.41 -15.22 1.31
C ILE A 4 3.19 -16.52 1.16
N LEU A 5 3.94 -16.68 0.07
CA LEU A 5 4.78 -17.85 -0.18
C LEU A 5 5.95 -17.96 0.80
N ASP A 6 6.39 -16.84 1.39
CA ASP A 6 7.47 -16.77 2.38
C ASP A 6 6.96 -16.74 3.81
N TRP A 7 5.65 -16.52 3.99
CA TRP A 7 5.05 -16.51 5.31
C TRP A 7 5.03 -17.91 5.92
N ARG A 8 5.37 -18.00 7.21
CA ARG A 8 5.47 -19.26 7.96
C ARG A 8 4.52 -19.26 9.16
N PRO A 9 3.18 -19.31 8.95
CA PRO A 9 2.25 -19.35 10.06
C PRO A 9 2.43 -20.65 10.86
N GLU A 10 2.34 -20.53 12.17
CA GLU A 10 2.29 -21.72 13.03
C GLU A 10 0.96 -22.45 12.82
N PRO A 11 0.96 -23.78 12.62
CA PRO A 11 -0.24 -24.57 12.42
C PRO A 11 -1.17 -24.56 13.65
N GLY A 12 -2.45 -24.83 13.40
CA GLY A 12 -3.50 -24.86 14.43
C GLY A 12 -4.87 -25.10 13.84
N GLU A 13 -5.89 -24.93 14.67
CA GLU A 13 -7.28 -24.96 14.23
C GLU A 13 -7.62 -23.70 13.44
N VAL A 14 -8.08 -23.87 12.20
CA VAL A 14 -8.51 -22.74 11.35
C VAL A 14 -10.02 -22.58 11.43
N VAL A 15 -10.44 -21.34 11.74
CA VAL A 15 -11.82 -20.88 11.66
C VAL A 15 -11.87 -19.64 10.78
N GLU A 16 -12.72 -19.65 9.75
CA GLU A 16 -13.00 -18.49 8.88
C GLU A 16 -14.29 -17.81 9.34
N PHE A 17 -14.38 -16.50 9.10
CA PHE A 17 -15.57 -15.69 9.37
C PHE A 17 -16.27 -15.40 8.05
N GLU A 18 -17.30 -16.18 7.75
CA GLU A 18 -18.06 -16.07 6.50
C GLU A 18 -19.08 -14.93 6.59
N LEU A 19 -19.10 -14.10 5.56
CA LEU A 19 -20.07 -13.01 5.43
C LEU A 19 -21.27 -13.49 4.64
N THR A 20 -22.44 -13.50 5.27
CA THR A 20 -23.69 -14.00 4.69
C THR A 20 -24.78 -12.95 4.68
N THR A 21 -25.75 -13.07 3.76
CA THR A 21 -26.93 -12.21 3.67
C THR A 21 -28.09 -12.95 3.00
N ASP A 22 -29.32 -12.64 3.38
CA ASP A 22 -30.55 -13.05 2.73
C ASP A 22 -31.09 -12.00 1.72
N ARG A 23 -30.39 -10.86 1.59
CA ARG A 23 -30.81 -9.75 0.74
C ARG A 23 -30.20 -9.83 -0.65
N THR A 24 -30.98 -9.41 -1.64
CA THR A 24 -30.50 -9.17 -2.98
C THR A 24 -29.76 -7.82 -3.03
N PRO A 25 -28.56 -7.78 -3.62
CA PRO A 25 -27.86 -6.52 -3.81
C PRO A 25 -28.66 -5.52 -4.63
N VAL A 26 -28.54 -4.25 -4.29
CA VAL A 26 -29.16 -3.17 -5.06
C VAL A 26 -28.12 -2.38 -5.82
N PRO A 27 -28.39 -1.99 -7.09
CA PRO A 27 -27.48 -1.15 -7.85
C PRO A 27 -27.27 0.22 -7.19
N HIS A 28 -26.11 0.84 -7.43
CA HIS A 28 -25.87 2.25 -7.17
C HIS A 28 -25.14 2.90 -8.35
N ASP A 29 -25.28 4.21 -8.48
CA ASP A 29 -24.80 5.03 -9.61
C ASP A 29 -23.45 5.72 -9.35
N VAL A 30 -22.85 5.53 -8.18
CA VAL A 30 -21.55 6.11 -7.86
C VAL A 30 -20.47 5.35 -8.61
N PRO A 31 -19.68 5.99 -9.49
CA PRO A 31 -18.63 5.29 -10.21
C PRO A 31 -17.47 4.90 -9.30
N ALA A 32 -16.75 3.85 -9.66
CA ALA A 32 -15.51 3.47 -9.01
C ALA A 32 -14.50 4.63 -9.08
N SER A 33 -13.63 4.78 -8.07
CA SER A 33 -12.51 5.72 -8.16
C SER A 33 -11.61 5.39 -9.35
N HIS A 34 -10.76 6.32 -9.78
CA HIS A 34 -9.87 6.05 -10.92
C HIS A 34 -8.94 4.86 -10.67
N PHE A 35 -8.39 4.74 -9.46
CA PHE A 35 -7.54 3.59 -9.09
C PHE A 35 -8.32 2.29 -8.97
N GLN A 36 -9.51 2.30 -8.39
CA GLN A 36 -10.37 1.11 -8.36
C GLN A 36 -10.70 0.62 -9.77
N GLN A 37 -11.12 1.54 -10.65
CA GLN A 37 -11.42 1.21 -12.04
C GLN A 37 -10.22 0.57 -12.74
N ALA A 38 -9.05 1.21 -12.67
CA ALA A 38 -7.83 0.70 -13.30
C ALA A 38 -7.45 -0.69 -12.76
N HIS A 39 -7.53 -0.87 -11.44
CA HIS A 39 -7.22 -2.15 -10.80
C HIS A 39 -8.18 -3.26 -11.22
N LEU A 40 -9.49 -3.01 -11.18
CA LEU A 40 -10.51 -4.00 -11.56
C LEU A 40 -10.37 -4.41 -13.03
N LEU A 41 -10.19 -3.44 -13.94
CA LEU A 41 -9.99 -3.71 -15.37
C LEU A 41 -8.68 -4.48 -15.63
N SER A 42 -7.58 -4.10 -14.94
CA SER A 42 -6.30 -4.80 -15.05
C SER A 42 -6.40 -6.24 -14.52
N ALA A 43 -7.05 -6.45 -13.39
CA ALA A 43 -7.26 -7.78 -12.82
C ALA A 43 -8.10 -8.66 -13.75
N ALA A 44 -9.18 -8.11 -14.36
CA ALA A 44 -9.98 -8.81 -15.34
C ALA A 44 -9.18 -9.18 -16.61
N ALA A 45 -8.40 -8.23 -17.15
CA ALA A 45 -7.54 -8.46 -18.32
C ALA A 45 -6.46 -9.51 -18.06
N ASN A 46 -5.81 -9.48 -16.90
CA ASN A 46 -4.81 -10.47 -16.51
C ASN A 46 -5.41 -11.86 -16.37
N ARG A 47 -6.60 -11.97 -15.78
CA ARG A 47 -7.36 -13.23 -15.68
C ARG A 47 -7.70 -13.78 -17.06
N ALA A 48 -8.22 -12.93 -17.95
CA ALA A 48 -8.54 -13.32 -19.33
C ALA A 48 -7.31 -13.78 -20.11
N ALA A 49 -6.14 -13.19 -19.85
CA ALA A 49 -4.87 -13.57 -20.46
C ALA A 49 -4.19 -14.77 -19.78
N GLY A 50 -4.81 -15.38 -18.76
CA GLY A 50 -4.21 -16.48 -17.98
C GLY A 50 -2.98 -16.08 -17.15
N ARG A 51 -2.76 -14.79 -16.93
CA ARG A 51 -1.67 -14.29 -16.10
C ARG A 51 -2.04 -14.42 -14.62
N ARG A 52 -1.11 -14.96 -13.84
CA ARG A 52 -1.30 -15.11 -12.41
C ARG A 52 -0.95 -13.79 -11.71
N GLN A 53 -1.96 -13.18 -11.10
CA GLN A 53 -1.80 -11.99 -10.28
C GLN A 53 -2.78 -12.08 -9.12
N SER A 54 -2.29 -11.88 -7.91
CA SER A 54 -3.15 -11.83 -6.72
C SER A 54 -3.56 -10.38 -6.48
N PRO A 55 -4.84 -10.04 -6.64
CA PRO A 55 -5.30 -8.65 -6.60
C PRO A 55 -5.52 -8.13 -5.16
N TRP A 56 -5.00 -8.81 -4.16
CA TRP A 56 -5.29 -8.56 -2.75
C TRP A 56 -4.06 -8.16 -1.94
N VAL A 57 -4.33 -7.52 -0.83
CA VAL A 57 -3.40 -7.33 0.28
C VAL A 57 -4.02 -7.87 1.56
N ALA A 58 -3.19 -8.44 2.42
CA ALA A 58 -3.63 -9.07 3.65
C ALA A 58 -2.79 -8.62 4.84
N MET A 59 -3.31 -8.87 6.03
CA MET A 59 -2.58 -8.68 7.27
C MET A 59 -2.83 -9.85 8.21
N ALA A 60 -1.78 -10.24 8.93
CA ALA A 60 -1.85 -11.22 9.99
C ALA A 60 -1.22 -10.65 11.26
N PHE A 61 -1.74 -11.05 12.43
CA PHE A 61 -1.21 -10.65 13.74
C PHE A 61 -1.63 -11.61 14.85
N ASP A 62 -0.87 -11.66 15.92
CA ASP A 62 -1.13 -12.56 17.01
C ASP A 62 -1.95 -11.92 18.15
N LEU A 63 -2.86 -12.72 18.71
CA LEU A 63 -3.53 -12.52 19.98
C LEU A 63 -2.95 -13.50 21.01
N ALA A 64 -2.79 -13.06 22.24
CA ALA A 64 -2.35 -13.92 23.33
C ALA A 64 -3.45 -14.95 23.69
N GLY A 65 -3.05 -16.20 23.87
CA GLY A 65 -3.94 -17.28 24.24
C GLY A 65 -4.84 -17.79 23.10
N ARG A 66 -5.71 -18.72 23.44
CA ARG A 66 -6.70 -19.25 22.49
C ARG A 66 -7.81 -18.23 22.30
N ALA A 67 -7.97 -17.73 21.06
CA ALA A 67 -8.94 -16.70 20.76
C ALA A 67 -10.38 -17.16 21.03
N ASP A 68 -11.18 -16.27 21.63
CA ASP A 68 -12.61 -16.43 21.81
C ASP A 68 -13.31 -16.15 20.46
N LEU A 69 -14.08 -17.14 19.98
CA LEU A 69 -14.74 -17.04 18.68
C LEU A 69 -15.94 -16.10 18.70
N ASP A 70 -16.67 -16.03 19.80
CA ASP A 70 -17.85 -15.16 19.92
C ASP A 70 -17.38 -13.70 19.91
N ALA A 71 -16.35 -13.37 20.68
CA ALA A 71 -15.74 -12.05 20.70
C ALA A 71 -15.14 -11.65 19.33
N LEU A 72 -14.52 -12.58 18.61
CA LEU A 72 -14.02 -12.30 17.24
C LEU A 72 -15.17 -12.14 16.25
N THR A 73 -16.25 -12.93 16.37
CA THR A 73 -17.43 -12.80 15.52
C THR A 73 -18.06 -11.43 15.70
N ASP A 74 -18.24 -10.97 16.94
CA ASP A 74 -18.77 -9.64 17.27
C ASP A 74 -17.85 -8.53 16.74
N ALA A 75 -16.52 -8.71 16.84
CA ALA A 75 -15.56 -7.76 16.32
C ALA A 75 -15.70 -7.61 14.80
N TRP A 76 -15.76 -8.73 14.07
CA TRP A 76 -15.95 -8.72 12.62
C TRP A 76 -17.33 -8.19 12.21
N GLN A 77 -18.39 -8.57 12.93
CA GLN A 77 -19.74 -8.07 12.68
C GLN A 77 -19.80 -6.54 12.76
N GLY A 78 -19.28 -5.97 13.84
CA GLY A 78 -19.25 -4.53 14.01
C GLY A 78 -18.38 -3.80 12.99
N LEU A 79 -17.28 -4.41 12.55
CA LEU A 79 -16.39 -3.86 11.54
C LEU A 79 -17.05 -3.84 10.15
N VAL A 80 -17.66 -4.96 9.73
CA VAL A 80 -18.35 -5.07 8.45
C VAL A 80 -19.50 -4.08 8.34
N GLN A 81 -20.30 -3.94 9.41
CA GLN A 81 -21.40 -2.98 9.43
C GLN A 81 -20.94 -1.52 9.39
N ARG A 82 -19.76 -1.23 9.94
CA ARG A 82 -19.22 0.12 10.02
C ARG A 82 -18.64 0.63 8.70
N HIS A 83 -17.93 -0.22 7.94
CA HIS A 83 -17.15 0.20 6.79
C HIS A 83 -17.83 -0.16 5.48
N GLU A 84 -18.27 0.87 4.76
CA GLU A 84 -19.02 0.76 3.50
C GLU A 84 -18.30 -0.09 2.43
N ALA A 85 -16.97 -0.12 2.42
CA ALA A 85 -16.17 -0.92 1.49
C ALA A 85 -16.43 -2.44 1.61
N PHE A 86 -17.01 -2.94 2.71
CA PHE A 86 -17.35 -4.36 2.88
C PHE A 86 -18.75 -4.73 2.41
N HIS A 87 -19.57 -3.77 2.04
CA HIS A 87 -20.92 -4.02 1.55
C HIS A 87 -21.24 -3.26 0.26
N THR A 88 -20.20 -2.76 -0.42
CA THR A 88 -20.28 -2.17 -1.77
C THR A 88 -19.21 -2.78 -2.66
N TRP A 89 -19.52 -2.98 -3.95
CA TRP A 89 -18.56 -3.49 -4.92
C TRP A 89 -18.92 -3.08 -6.34
N TYR A 90 -18.02 -3.34 -7.27
CA TYR A 90 -18.19 -3.13 -8.70
C TYR A 90 -17.93 -4.43 -9.44
N GLU A 91 -18.78 -4.73 -10.44
CA GLU A 91 -18.53 -5.86 -11.34
C GLU A 91 -17.34 -5.53 -12.26
N PRO A 92 -16.31 -6.38 -12.34
CA PRO A 92 -15.10 -6.06 -13.11
C PRO A 92 -15.36 -5.91 -14.61
N GLU A 93 -16.39 -6.59 -15.16
CA GLU A 93 -16.67 -6.64 -16.60
C GLU A 93 -17.27 -5.34 -17.14
N ASN A 94 -18.02 -4.60 -16.34
CA ASN A 94 -18.79 -3.42 -16.77
C ASN A 94 -18.77 -2.26 -15.77
N LEU A 95 -18.09 -2.45 -14.63
CA LEU A 95 -18.00 -1.49 -13.52
C LEU A 95 -19.37 -1.08 -12.93
N ALA A 96 -20.40 -1.91 -13.10
CA ALA A 96 -21.68 -1.71 -12.45
C ALA A 96 -21.52 -1.81 -10.92
N GLY A 97 -21.99 -0.80 -10.20
CA GLY A 97 -21.90 -0.71 -8.75
C GLY A 97 -23.08 -1.39 -8.06
N PHE A 98 -22.80 -2.12 -6.99
CA PHE A 98 -23.80 -2.79 -6.14
C PHE A 98 -23.51 -2.53 -4.67
N ARG A 99 -24.57 -2.57 -3.86
CA ARG A 99 -24.48 -2.49 -2.40
C ARG A 99 -25.49 -3.36 -1.71
N LEU A 100 -25.16 -3.75 -0.47
CA LEU A 100 -26.06 -4.41 0.48
C LEU A 100 -26.32 -3.47 1.66
N PRO A 101 -27.51 -3.52 2.30
CA PRO A 101 -27.72 -2.86 3.57
C PRO A 101 -26.78 -3.45 4.64
N PRO A 102 -25.98 -2.65 5.37
CA PRO A 102 -25.00 -3.17 6.33
C PRO A 102 -25.64 -4.04 7.44
N GLU A 103 -26.88 -3.72 7.84
CA GLU A 103 -27.65 -4.49 8.82
C GLU A 103 -28.11 -5.86 8.32
N SER A 104 -28.08 -6.11 7.01
CA SER A 104 -28.42 -7.41 6.43
C SER A 104 -27.27 -8.40 6.42
N LEU A 105 -26.07 -7.93 6.73
CA LEU A 105 -24.87 -8.76 6.73
C LEU A 105 -24.69 -9.44 8.08
N THR A 106 -24.48 -10.74 8.05
CA THR A 106 -24.18 -11.55 9.24
C THR A 106 -22.85 -12.25 9.06
N VAL A 107 -22.02 -12.18 10.10
CA VAL A 107 -20.74 -12.86 10.17
C VAL A 107 -20.94 -14.19 10.92
N LEU A 108 -20.54 -15.30 10.30
CA LEU A 108 -20.66 -16.63 10.88
C LEU A 108 -19.27 -17.30 10.98
N PRO A 109 -18.89 -17.80 12.16
CA PRO A 109 -17.65 -18.56 12.31
C PRO A 109 -17.82 -19.97 11.70
N MET A 110 -16.97 -20.31 10.75
CA MET A 110 -16.96 -21.58 10.03
C MET A 110 -15.67 -22.33 10.32
N ARG A 111 -15.76 -23.46 11.04
CA ARG A 111 -14.59 -24.31 11.28
C ARG A 111 -14.14 -24.98 9.98
N VAL A 112 -12.90 -24.73 9.59
CA VAL A 112 -12.26 -25.35 8.42
C VAL A 112 -11.64 -26.69 8.79
N GLY A 113 -10.84 -26.73 9.85
CA GLY A 113 -10.17 -27.95 10.33
C GLY A 113 -8.90 -27.66 11.10
N ASP A 114 -8.18 -28.73 11.42
CA ASP A 114 -6.91 -28.67 12.13
C ASP A 114 -5.76 -28.88 11.11
N PHE A 115 -4.83 -27.95 11.08
CA PHE A 115 -3.59 -28.07 10.33
C PHE A 115 -2.45 -28.40 11.28
N THR A 116 -1.60 -29.34 10.88
CA THR A 116 -0.42 -29.78 11.64
C THR A 116 0.88 -29.43 10.93
N ASN A 117 0.80 -28.88 9.73
CA ASN A 117 1.93 -28.56 8.87
C ASN A 117 1.80 -27.12 8.33
N THR A 118 2.87 -26.34 8.43
CA THR A 118 2.93 -24.94 7.98
C THR A 118 2.73 -24.81 6.46
N ASP A 119 3.29 -25.70 5.65
CA ASP A 119 3.22 -25.61 4.19
C ASP A 119 1.80 -25.94 3.69
N ASP A 120 1.13 -26.91 4.30
CA ASP A 120 -0.28 -27.23 4.00
C ASP A 120 -1.20 -26.06 4.37
N LEU A 121 -0.99 -25.49 5.56
CA LEU A 121 -1.75 -24.32 6.02
C LEU A 121 -1.54 -23.13 5.10
N ARG A 122 -0.29 -22.81 4.75
CA ARG A 122 0.03 -21.70 3.85
C ARG A 122 -0.60 -21.90 2.46
N THR A 123 -0.51 -23.12 1.92
CA THR A 123 -1.11 -23.47 0.62
C THR A 123 -2.63 -23.31 0.66
N TYR A 124 -3.27 -23.76 1.74
CA TYR A 124 -4.69 -23.56 1.97
C TYR A 124 -5.06 -22.06 1.98
N LEU A 125 -4.38 -21.27 2.83
CA LEU A 125 -4.67 -19.85 3.00
C LEU A 125 -4.47 -19.08 1.68
N HIS A 126 -3.39 -19.31 0.95
CA HIS A 126 -3.11 -18.67 -0.32
C HIS A 126 -4.25 -18.94 -1.33
N ARG A 127 -4.62 -20.20 -1.50
CA ARG A 127 -5.72 -20.58 -2.39
C ARG A 127 -7.06 -19.93 -1.96
N ARG A 128 -7.34 -19.97 -0.65
CA ARG A 128 -8.59 -19.44 -0.10
C ARG A 128 -8.71 -17.92 -0.27
N ILE A 129 -7.60 -17.20 -0.05
CA ILE A 129 -7.54 -15.75 -0.26
C ILE A 129 -7.78 -15.44 -1.74
N ASP A 130 -7.07 -16.10 -2.67
CA ASP A 130 -7.26 -15.91 -4.10
C ASP A 130 -8.72 -16.15 -4.52
N GLU A 131 -9.35 -17.24 -4.04
CA GLU A 131 -10.74 -17.57 -4.35
C GLU A 131 -11.73 -16.50 -3.85
N GLN A 132 -11.55 -15.99 -2.64
CA GLN A 132 -12.49 -15.07 -2.01
C GLN A 132 -12.33 -13.62 -2.49
N THR A 133 -11.12 -13.20 -2.84
CA THR A 133 -10.87 -11.82 -3.25
C THR A 133 -11.09 -11.59 -4.75
N THR A 134 -11.29 -12.65 -5.54
CA THR A 134 -11.51 -12.55 -7.00
C THR A 134 -12.97 -12.71 -7.44
N ALA A 135 -13.89 -12.90 -6.50
CA ALA A 135 -15.27 -13.34 -6.81
C ALA A 135 -16.28 -12.21 -7.12
N GLY A 136 -15.86 -10.96 -7.33
CA GLY A 136 -16.76 -9.85 -7.73
C GLY A 136 -17.75 -9.38 -6.66
N ARG A 137 -17.62 -9.82 -5.42
CA ARG A 137 -18.29 -9.28 -4.22
C ARG A 137 -17.25 -8.63 -3.34
N PRO A 138 -17.63 -7.93 -2.24
CA PRO A 138 -16.59 -7.36 -1.38
C PRO A 138 -15.55 -8.44 -1.09
N GLY A 139 -14.41 -8.35 -1.81
CA GLY A 139 -13.41 -9.39 -1.81
C GLY A 139 -12.67 -9.40 -0.47
N VAL A 140 -13.27 -9.99 0.56
CA VAL A 140 -12.72 -10.09 1.89
C VAL A 140 -12.73 -11.55 2.36
N LEU A 141 -11.62 -11.98 2.94
CA LEU A 141 -11.49 -13.18 3.74
C LEU A 141 -11.00 -12.80 5.12
N ALA A 142 -11.64 -13.29 6.16
CA ALA A 142 -11.21 -13.13 7.54
C ALA A 142 -11.16 -14.49 8.24
N GLY A 143 -10.18 -14.68 9.13
CA GLY A 143 -10.07 -15.93 9.86
C GLY A 143 -9.12 -15.85 11.04
N VAL A 144 -9.01 -16.97 11.75
CA VAL A 144 -8.11 -17.15 12.88
C VAL A 144 -7.52 -18.56 12.88
N ILE A 145 -6.23 -18.65 13.14
CA ILE A 145 -5.52 -19.90 13.43
C ILE A 145 -5.41 -19.99 14.94
N ARG A 146 -6.18 -20.87 15.55
CA ARG A 146 -6.29 -21.00 17.03
C ARG A 146 -5.30 -22.03 17.57
N ARG A 147 -4.58 -21.63 18.59
CA ARG A 147 -3.66 -22.46 19.37
C ARG A 147 -3.88 -22.16 20.85
N ASP A 148 -3.37 -22.99 21.74
CA ASP A 148 -3.61 -22.83 23.19
C ASP A 148 -2.86 -21.61 23.78
N THR A 149 -1.67 -21.29 23.26
CA THR A 149 -0.81 -20.23 23.79
C THR A 149 -0.89 -18.90 23.02
N ALA A 150 -1.29 -18.97 21.76
CA ALA A 150 -1.47 -17.80 20.89
C ALA A 150 -2.46 -18.15 19.78
N SER A 151 -3.07 -17.14 19.19
CA SER A 151 -3.91 -17.29 17.99
C SER A 151 -3.55 -16.24 16.98
N THR A 152 -3.40 -16.64 15.70
CA THR A 152 -3.08 -15.70 14.63
C THR A 152 -4.36 -15.32 13.91
N VAL A 153 -4.79 -14.06 14.04
CA VAL A 153 -5.87 -13.47 13.25
C VAL A 153 -5.30 -13.07 11.89
N TYR A 154 -6.01 -13.38 10.82
CA TYR A 154 -5.65 -12.95 9.48
C TYR A 154 -6.86 -12.41 8.73
N PHE A 155 -6.61 -11.46 7.85
CA PHE A 155 -7.61 -10.97 6.91
C PHE A 155 -6.96 -10.54 5.60
N ALA A 156 -7.67 -10.71 4.51
CA ALA A 156 -7.28 -10.30 3.17
C ALA A 156 -8.41 -9.53 2.53
N VAL A 157 -8.07 -8.48 1.79
CA VAL A 157 -9.04 -7.62 1.09
C VAL A 157 -8.53 -7.40 -0.33
N ASP A 158 -9.42 -7.46 -1.33
CA ASP A 158 -9.10 -7.02 -2.68
C ASP A 158 -8.60 -5.57 -2.65
N HIS A 159 -7.47 -5.31 -3.32
CA HIS A 159 -6.83 -4.00 -3.26
C HIS A 159 -7.71 -2.88 -3.82
N ALA A 160 -8.73 -3.20 -4.64
CA ALA A 160 -9.74 -2.22 -5.05
C ALA A 160 -10.46 -1.55 -3.85
N TYR A 161 -10.51 -2.21 -2.70
CA TYR A 161 -11.30 -1.78 -1.53
C TYR A 161 -10.45 -1.47 -0.30
N THR A 162 -9.13 -1.45 -0.41
CA THR A 162 -8.24 -1.21 0.73
C THR A 162 -6.92 -0.56 0.31
N ASP A 163 -6.22 0.03 1.27
CA ASP A 163 -4.85 0.52 1.16
C ASP A 163 -4.06 0.26 2.45
N GLY A 164 -2.80 0.66 2.49
CA GLY A 164 -1.94 0.41 3.65
C GLY A 164 -2.45 1.06 4.95
N HIS A 165 -3.04 2.26 4.88
CA HIS A 165 -3.66 2.90 6.05
C HIS A 165 -4.92 2.15 6.49
N SER A 166 -5.72 1.69 5.55
CA SER A 166 -6.93 0.91 5.81
C SER A 166 -6.62 -0.42 6.48
N LEU A 167 -5.53 -1.12 6.09
CA LEU A 167 -5.10 -2.33 6.78
C LEU A 167 -4.71 -2.05 8.23
N ALA A 168 -3.98 -0.95 8.47
CA ALA A 168 -3.62 -0.51 9.82
C ALA A 168 -4.87 -0.15 10.66
N LEU A 169 -5.85 0.51 10.05
CA LEU A 169 -7.13 0.83 10.68
C LEU A 169 -7.89 -0.44 11.08
N LEU A 170 -7.97 -1.44 10.20
CA LEU A 170 -8.62 -2.71 10.50
C LEU A 170 -7.91 -3.46 11.62
N PHE A 171 -6.58 -3.51 11.60
CA PHE A 171 -5.79 -4.12 12.66
C PHE A 171 -6.12 -3.52 14.03
N ASP A 172 -6.12 -2.20 14.13
CA ASP A 172 -6.40 -1.50 15.39
C ASP A 172 -7.85 -1.70 15.83
N GLU A 173 -8.79 -1.58 14.90
CA GLU A 173 -10.22 -1.70 15.19
C GLU A 173 -10.63 -3.13 15.55
N ILE A 174 -10.13 -4.16 14.86
CA ILE A 174 -10.42 -5.57 15.21
C ILE A 174 -9.96 -5.86 16.63
N ARG A 175 -8.75 -5.43 16.99
CA ARG A 175 -8.20 -5.65 18.33
C ARG A 175 -8.97 -4.91 19.40
N ALA A 176 -9.35 -3.65 19.15
CA ALA A 176 -10.15 -2.87 20.08
C ALA A 176 -11.55 -3.50 20.29
N ARG A 177 -12.22 -3.92 19.20
CA ARG A 177 -13.52 -4.59 19.26
C ARG A 177 -13.44 -5.95 19.95
N TYR A 178 -12.45 -6.76 19.61
CA TYR A 178 -12.21 -8.05 20.24
C TYR A 178 -12.01 -7.89 21.74
N HIS A 179 -11.17 -6.96 22.16
CA HIS A 179 -10.94 -6.70 23.59
C HIS A 179 -12.21 -6.23 24.30
N ALA A 180 -12.97 -5.34 23.68
CA ALA A 180 -14.22 -4.84 24.24
C ALA A 180 -15.26 -5.97 24.42
N ALA A 181 -15.45 -6.81 23.38
CA ALA A 181 -16.36 -7.95 23.44
C ALA A 181 -15.89 -9.00 24.47
N TYR A 182 -14.59 -9.31 24.49
CA TYR A 182 -14.02 -10.28 25.45
C TYR A 182 -14.14 -9.85 26.91
N CYS A 183 -14.09 -8.54 27.18
CA CYS A 183 -14.17 -7.96 28.54
C CYS A 183 -15.58 -7.44 28.88
N ASP A 184 -16.59 -7.65 28.02
CA ASP A 184 -17.95 -7.07 28.18
C ASP A 184 -17.89 -5.55 28.41
N ALA A 185 -17.07 -4.85 27.66
CA ALA A 185 -16.81 -3.42 27.76
C ALA A 185 -17.46 -2.65 26.60
N SER A 186 -17.87 -1.42 26.84
CA SER A 186 -18.33 -0.53 25.78
C SER A 186 -17.14 -0.02 24.95
N LEU A 187 -17.33 0.08 23.63
CA LEU A 187 -16.36 0.68 22.69
C LEU A 187 -17.05 1.82 21.96
N ASP A 188 -16.52 3.03 22.12
CA ASP A 188 -16.97 4.22 21.37
C ASP A 188 -15.97 4.52 20.23
N LEU A 189 -16.42 4.35 18.99
CA LEU A 189 -15.64 4.65 17.80
C LEU A 189 -16.27 5.82 17.05
N ALA A 190 -15.46 6.80 16.66
CA ALA A 190 -15.92 7.90 15.85
C ALA A 190 -16.59 7.40 14.57
N PRO A 191 -17.74 7.97 14.12
CA PRO A 191 -18.43 7.53 12.91
C PRO A 191 -17.53 7.57 11.70
N ALA A 192 -17.49 6.49 10.91
CA ALA A 192 -16.85 6.46 9.61
C ALA A 192 -17.70 7.21 8.58
N LEU A 193 -17.03 7.91 7.64
CA LEU A 193 -17.70 8.45 6.45
C LEU A 193 -17.88 7.34 5.41
N GLY A 194 -18.84 7.51 4.50
CA GLY A 194 -19.05 6.60 3.40
C GLY A 194 -17.88 6.63 2.41
N TYR A 195 -17.46 5.47 1.94
CA TYR A 195 -16.42 5.35 0.93
C TYR A 195 -16.92 5.78 -0.46
N LEU A 196 -18.19 5.53 -0.77
CA LEU A 196 -18.82 6.00 -2.00
C LEU A 196 -18.88 7.54 -2.09
N ASP A 197 -18.99 8.23 -0.96
CA ASP A 197 -18.91 9.71 -0.95
C ASP A 197 -17.51 10.21 -1.36
N HIS A 198 -16.46 9.49 -0.99
CA HIS A 198 -15.12 9.78 -1.47
C HIS A 198 -15.01 9.58 -2.98
N ASN A 199 -15.47 8.44 -3.50
CA ASN A 199 -15.46 8.13 -4.93
C ASN A 199 -16.22 9.18 -5.75
N ARG A 200 -17.42 9.57 -5.29
CA ARG A 200 -18.23 10.61 -5.96
C ARG A 200 -17.47 11.93 -6.06
N ARG A 201 -16.89 12.40 -4.95
CA ARG A 201 -16.13 13.66 -4.91
C ARG A 201 -14.89 13.61 -5.81
N GLU A 202 -14.16 12.49 -5.82
CA GLU A 202 -13.03 12.31 -6.73
C GLU A 202 -13.46 12.41 -8.19
N ARG A 203 -14.55 11.75 -8.58
CA ARG A 203 -15.06 11.77 -9.94
C ARG A 203 -15.63 13.13 -10.35
N GLU A 204 -16.37 13.79 -9.49
CA GLU A 204 -16.89 15.14 -9.73
C GLU A 204 -15.74 16.14 -9.93
N ARG A 205 -14.72 16.09 -9.07
CA ARG A 205 -13.55 16.95 -9.20
C ARG A 205 -12.76 16.65 -10.46
N SER A 206 -12.46 15.41 -10.76
CA SER A 206 -11.69 15.01 -11.94
C SER A 206 -12.42 15.34 -13.24
N ALA A 207 -13.75 15.30 -13.28
CA ALA A 207 -14.54 15.68 -14.44
C ALA A 207 -14.42 17.17 -14.78
N SER A 208 -14.13 18.03 -13.80
CA SER A 208 -13.95 19.47 -14.01
C SER A 208 -12.54 19.86 -14.50
N LEU A 209 -11.57 18.93 -14.47
CA LEU A 209 -10.20 19.18 -14.90
C LEU A 209 -10.09 19.24 -16.43
N THR A 210 -9.29 20.18 -16.90
CA THR A 210 -8.87 20.32 -18.30
C THR A 210 -7.34 20.25 -18.40
N ALA A 211 -6.79 19.99 -19.58
CA ALA A 211 -5.34 19.93 -19.80
C ALA A 211 -4.60 21.23 -19.39
N ALA A 212 -5.30 22.38 -19.35
CA ALA A 212 -4.76 23.67 -18.93
C ALA A 212 -4.93 23.94 -17.42
N ALA A 213 -5.45 23.01 -16.65
CA ALA A 213 -5.66 23.22 -15.21
C ALA A 213 -4.30 23.37 -14.49
N PRO A 214 -4.16 24.39 -13.60
CA PRO A 214 -2.90 24.64 -12.91
C PRO A 214 -2.45 23.49 -12.02
N GLU A 215 -3.36 22.63 -11.56
CA GLU A 215 -3.09 21.42 -10.81
C GLU A 215 -2.29 20.36 -11.62
N LEU A 216 -2.31 20.48 -12.95
CA LEU A 216 -1.55 19.58 -13.85
C LEU A 216 -0.14 20.08 -14.17
N ALA A 217 0.28 21.25 -13.67
CA ALA A 217 1.58 21.85 -13.98
C ALA A 217 2.76 20.90 -13.65
N ALA A 218 2.73 20.24 -12.46
CA ALA A 218 3.75 19.28 -12.08
C ALA A 218 3.75 18.03 -12.97
N TRP A 219 2.59 17.58 -13.44
CA TRP A 219 2.48 16.48 -14.40
C TRP A 219 3.04 16.86 -15.75
N SER A 220 2.71 18.05 -16.27
CA SER A 220 3.22 18.54 -17.55
C SER A 220 4.74 18.67 -17.52
N GLU A 221 5.33 19.21 -16.43
CA GLU A 221 6.77 19.30 -16.29
C GLU A 221 7.42 17.91 -16.19
N PHE A 222 6.84 16.99 -15.43
CA PHE A 222 7.32 15.62 -15.26
C PHE A 222 7.36 14.86 -16.59
N LEU A 223 6.31 14.97 -17.42
CA LEU A 223 6.20 14.31 -18.71
C LEU A 223 7.03 14.99 -19.80
N ALA A 224 7.36 16.28 -19.67
CA ALA A 224 8.19 17.00 -20.66
C ALA A 224 9.67 16.60 -20.62
N VAL A 225 10.12 15.87 -19.60
CA VAL A 225 11.51 15.37 -19.52
C VAL A 225 11.63 14.07 -20.30
N GLU A 226 12.69 13.94 -21.12
CA GLU A 226 13.02 12.70 -21.85
C GLU A 226 11.86 12.16 -22.73
N ASP A 227 11.32 13.04 -23.58
CA ASP A 227 10.30 12.73 -24.60
C ASP A 227 9.00 12.08 -24.08
N GLY A 228 8.60 12.39 -22.83
CA GLY A 228 7.28 12.03 -22.30
C GLY A 228 7.20 10.66 -21.63
N GLY A 229 8.29 9.93 -21.53
CA GLY A 229 8.32 8.61 -20.86
C GLY A 229 8.36 8.70 -19.35
N PHE A 230 8.05 7.56 -18.69
CA PHE A 230 8.35 7.38 -17.27
C PHE A 230 9.83 7.04 -17.09
N PRO A 231 10.44 7.44 -15.95
CA PRO A 231 11.86 7.19 -15.72
C PRO A 231 12.16 5.71 -15.54
N ASP A 232 13.25 5.25 -16.13
CA ASP A 232 13.80 3.94 -15.86
C ASP A 232 14.47 3.88 -14.48
N PHE A 233 14.59 2.68 -13.95
CA PHE A 233 15.33 2.46 -12.70
C PHE A 233 16.84 2.60 -12.97
N PRO A 234 17.64 3.13 -12.02
CA PRO A 234 19.06 3.46 -12.24
C PRO A 234 20.00 2.29 -12.61
N VAL A 235 19.51 1.06 -12.50
CA VAL A 235 20.27 -0.14 -12.92
C VAL A 235 19.44 -0.97 -13.90
N GLY A 236 20.12 -1.63 -14.84
CA GLY A 236 19.45 -2.54 -15.77
C GLY A 236 18.74 -3.66 -15.05
N LEU A 237 17.51 -3.96 -15.47
CA LEU A 237 16.64 -4.96 -14.83
C LEU A 237 16.57 -6.29 -15.60
N GLY A 238 17.17 -6.37 -16.80
CA GLY A 238 17.22 -7.60 -17.61
C GLY A 238 15.90 -7.98 -18.28
N ASN A 239 14.96 -7.02 -18.43
CA ASN A 239 13.72 -7.17 -19.17
C ASN A 239 13.58 -6.04 -20.19
N ASP A 240 12.74 -6.25 -21.21
CA ASP A 240 12.40 -5.21 -22.17
C ASP A 240 11.48 -4.15 -21.54
N ALA A 241 11.48 -2.93 -22.09
CA ALA A 241 10.64 -1.84 -21.60
C ALA A 241 9.17 -2.23 -21.59
N GLY A 242 8.53 -2.18 -20.41
CA GLY A 242 7.13 -2.55 -20.23
C GLY A 242 6.85 -4.07 -20.18
N GLU A 243 7.85 -4.94 -20.38
CA GLU A 243 7.68 -6.37 -20.25
C GLU A 243 7.38 -6.76 -18.79
N LEU A 244 6.25 -7.44 -18.60
CA LEU A 244 5.81 -7.94 -17.28
C LEU A 244 6.39 -9.33 -17.03
N LEU A 245 7.28 -9.43 -16.06
CA LEU A 245 7.84 -10.69 -15.57
C LEU A 245 7.33 -10.99 -14.15
N ALA A 246 7.49 -12.22 -13.70
CA ALA A 246 7.22 -12.56 -12.29
C ALA A 246 7.99 -11.59 -11.38
N ALA A 247 7.31 -11.09 -10.34
CA ALA A 247 7.95 -10.19 -9.39
C ALA A 247 8.58 -10.96 -8.24
N THR A 248 9.81 -10.56 -7.86
CA THR A 248 10.40 -10.93 -6.58
C THR A 248 10.38 -9.75 -5.61
N ARG A 249 10.41 -10.04 -4.30
CA ARG A 249 10.42 -9.02 -3.24
C ARG A 249 11.66 -9.11 -2.39
N LEU A 250 12.16 -7.93 -2.03
CA LEU A 250 13.29 -7.78 -1.13
C LEU A 250 12.87 -6.88 0.04
N HIS A 251 13.10 -7.37 1.26
CA HIS A 251 13.04 -6.55 2.46
C HIS A 251 14.47 -6.13 2.83
N TYR A 252 14.73 -4.82 2.79
CA TYR A 252 16.06 -4.27 2.96
C TYR A 252 16.10 -3.32 4.17
N PRO A 253 16.80 -3.68 5.27
CA PRO A 253 16.95 -2.81 6.43
C PRO A 253 17.85 -1.62 6.09
N VAL A 254 17.36 -0.40 6.35
CA VAL A 254 18.08 0.84 6.03
C VAL A 254 18.69 1.46 7.27
N LEU A 255 17.90 1.73 8.29
CA LEU A 255 18.34 2.38 9.53
C LEU A 255 17.70 1.71 10.74
N THR A 256 18.47 1.63 11.85
CA THR A 256 17.89 1.38 13.17
C THR A 256 17.03 2.57 13.62
N GLY A 257 16.20 2.38 14.64
CA GLY A 257 15.37 3.48 15.15
C GLY A 257 16.19 4.68 15.65
N ALA A 258 17.39 4.46 16.21
CA ALA A 258 18.28 5.52 16.64
C ALA A 258 18.85 6.30 15.44
N GLU A 259 19.33 5.59 14.42
CA GLU A 259 19.85 6.18 13.18
C GLU A 259 18.73 6.92 12.41
N ALA A 260 17.53 6.37 12.36
CA ALA A 260 16.37 7.01 11.71
C ALA A 260 16.01 8.35 12.40
N ARG A 261 16.04 8.40 13.74
CA ARG A 261 15.85 9.65 14.49
C ARG A 261 16.96 10.67 14.22
N ALA A 262 18.24 10.23 14.19
CA ALA A 262 19.38 11.07 13.89
C ALA A 262 19.32 11.61 12.46
N PHE A 263 18.99 10.77 11.48
CA PHE A 263 18.76 11.15 10.09
C PHE A 263 17.62 12.17 9.96
N ARG A 264 16.49 11.95 10.64
CA ARG A 264 15.37 12.91 10.68
C ARG A 264 15.80 14.26 11.25
N ALA A 265 16.62 14.27 12.32
CA ALA A 265 17.15 15.51 12.90
C ALA A 265 18.10 16.21 11.93
N PHE A 266 18.92 15.47 11.18
CA PHE A 266 19.76 16.02 10.11
C PHE A 266 18.89 16.67 9.03
N CYS A 267 17.89 15.98 8.49
CA CYS A 267 16.97 16.51 7.48
C CYS A 267 16.30 17.80 7.92
N ALA A 268 15.85 17.86 9.18
CA ALA A 268 15.19 19.05 9.74
C ALA A 268 16.12 20.28 9.77
N ARG A 269 17.40 20.09 10.08
CA ARG A 269 18.40 21.18 10.05
C ARG A 269 18.66 21.73 8.64
N HIS A 270 18.33 20.93 7.61
CA HIS A 270 18.50 21.29 6.19
C HIS A 270 17.18 21.54 5.48
N GLY A 271 16.13 21.89 6.23
CA GLY A 271 14.85 22.37 5.69
C GLY A 271 13.89 21.28 5.17
N GLY A 272 14.18 19.98 5.41
CA GLY A 272 13.36 18.90 4.93
C GLY A 272 12.84 17.94 6.01
N GLY A 273 11.88 17.09 5.64
CA GLY A 273 11.41 15.96 6.43
C GLY A 273 12.24 14.70 6.19
N PHE A 274 11.92 13.62 6.90
CA PHE A 274 12.52 12.31 6.67
C PHE A 274 12.29 11.83 5.23
N GLY A 275 11.08 11.98 4.70
CA GLY A 275 10.74 11.64 3.32
C GLY A 275 11.60 12.41 2.31
N ALA A 276 11.71 13.74 2.43
CA ALA A 276 12.57 14.53 1.55
C ALA A 276 14.04 14.07 1.62
N GLY A 277 14.54 13.74 2.83
CA GLY A 277 15.87 13.17 2.99
C GLY A 277 16.06 11.81 2.30
N ALA A 278 15.07 10.95 2.40
CA ALA A 278 15.09 9.65 1.75
C ALA A 278 15.10 9.77 0.22
N PHE A 279 14.24 10.60 -0.35
CA PHE A 279 14.23 10.86 -1.79
C PHE A 279 15.50 11.58 -2.25
N ALA A 280 16.09 12.45 -1.43
CA ALA A 280 17.41 13.03 -1.69
C ALA A 280 18.51 11.96 -1.76
N ALA A 281 18.47 10.96 -0.87
CA ALA A 281 19.43 9.85 -0.90
C ALA A 281 19.23 8.96 -2.15
N LEU A 282 17.99 8.68 -2.54
CA LEU A 282 17.67 7.98 -3.80
C LEU A 282 18.21 8.75 -5.01
N ALA A 283 18.00 10.07 -5.06
CA ALA A 283 18.48 10.91 -6.16
C ALA A 283 20.02 10.97 -6.24
N LEU A 284 20.72 11.08 -5.12
CA LEU A 284 22.17 11.06 -5.08
C LEU A 284 22.74 9.73 -5.54
N ALA A 285 22.15 8.62 -5.10
CA ALA A 285 22.51 7.29 -5.57
C ALA A 285 22.25 7.16 -7.09
N GLN A 286 21.07 7.57 -7.57
CA GLN A 286 20.78 7.57 -9.02
C GLN A 286 21.87 8.32 -9.81
N ARG A 287 22.24 9.53 -9.37
CA ARG A 287 23.27 10.30 -10.03
C ARG A 287 24.62 9.57 -10.12
N GLU A 288 25.01 8.87 -9.06
CA GLU A 288 26.25 8.09 -9.06
C GLU A 288 26.21 6.93 -10.05
N PHE A 289 25.05 6.30 -10.27
CA PHE A 289 24.88 5.18 -11.20
C PHE A 289 24.69 5.62 -12.65
N THR A 290 24.04 6.77 -12.90
CA THR A 290 23.58 7.18 -14.24
C THR A 290 24.21 8.48 -14.73
N GLY A 291 24.76 9.31 -13.84
CA GLY A 291 25.22 10.68 -14.15
C GLY A 291 24.06 11.69 -14.26
N ASN A 292 22.79 11.31 -14.10
CA ASN A 292 21.64 12.19 -14.28
C ASN A 292 21.39 13.02 -13.00
N ASP A 293 21.35 14.35 -13.16
CA ASP A 293 21.04 15.29 -12.08
C ASP A 293 19.54 15.54 -11.88
N VAL A 294 18.68 15.01 -12.77
CA VAL A 294 17.22 15.12 -12.65
C VAL A 294 16.70 13.86 -12.01
N TYR A 295 16.03 14.00 -10.86
CA TYR A 295 15.33 12.91 -10.22
C TYR A 295 13.83 13.00 -10.52
N ARG A 296 13.29 11.93 -11.09
CA ARG A 296 11.85 11.79 -11.39
C ARG A 296 11.34 10.45 -10.86
N VAL A 297 10.20 10.47 -10.23
CA VAL A 297 9.52 9.23 -9.79
C VAL A 297 8.06 9.52 -9.49
N LEU A 298 7.18 8.54 -9.63
CA LEU A 298 5.86 8.62 -9.04
C LEU A 298 5.93 8.28 -7.55
N THR A 299 5.25 9.08 -6.74
CA THR A 299 5.19 8.83 -5.29
C THR A 299 3.76 8.72 -4.80
N ALA A 300 3.53 7.77 -3.88
CA ALA A 300 2.22 7.58 -3.29
C ALA A 300 1.93 8.67 -2.25
N VAL A 301 0.74 9.25 -2.34
CA VAL A 301 0.23 10.22 -1.37
C VAL A 301 -1.16 9.81 -0.88
N SER A 302 -1.45 10.06 0.39
CA SER A 302 -2.79 9.83 0.93
C SER A 302 -3.74 10.93 0.48
N THR A 303 -4.93 10.55 0.00
CA THR A 303 -6.02 11.49 -0.33
C THR A 303 -6.93 11.76 0.88
N ARG A 304 -6.54 11.32 2.08
CA ARG A 304 -7.24 11.59 3.33
C ARG A 304 -6.99 13.02 3.80
N ALA A 305 -7.61 13.98 3.12
CA ALA A 305 -7.35 15.42 3.28
C ALA A 305 -7.75 16.01 4.64
N TYR A 306 -8.59 15.32 5.43
CA TYR A 306 -9.06 15.81 6.73
C TYR A 306 -9.30 14.64 7.72
N PRO A 307 -9.30 14.91 9.04
CA PRO A 307 -9.26 13.87 10.08
C PRO A 307 -10.36 12.80 10.00
N ARG A 308 -11.57 13.16 9.55
CA ARG A 308 -12.67 12.19 9.44
C ARG A 308 -12.43 11.13 8.36
N LEU A 309 -11.62 11.43 7.33
CA LEU A 309 -11.23 10.45 6.32
C LEU A 309 -10.22 9.43 6.84
N LEU A 310 -9.52 9.70 7.94
CA LEU A 310 -8.64 8.72 8.59
C LEU A 310 -9.39 7.51 9.14
N GLN A 311 -10.72 7.62 9.32
CA GLN A 311 -11.58 6.52 9.76
C GLN A 311 -12.26 5.79 8.60
N VAL A 312 -11.96 6.15 7.35
CA VAL A 312 -12.56 5.50 6.17
C VAL A 312 -11.66 4.36 5.71
N HIS A 313 -12.24 3.16 5.67
CA HIS A 313 -11.64 2.01 5.00
C HIS A 313 -11.95 2.08 3.50
N GLY A 314 -10.94 1.92 2.67
CA GLY A 314 -11.02 1.99 1.22
C GLY A 314 -9.67 2.30 0.58
N TRP A 315 -9.62 2.45 -0.73
CA TRP A 315 -8.43 2.90 -1.45
C TRP A 315 -8.41 4.44 -1.54
N LEU A 316 -7.72 5.10 -0.62
CA LEU A 316 -7.59 6.56 -0.54
C LEU A 316 -6.11 6.97 -0.71
N VAL A 317 -5.50 6.47 -1.77
CA VAL A 317 -4.12 6.78 -2.17
C VAL A 317 -4.13 7.23 -3.63
N ASN A 318 -3.30 8.22 -3.97
CA ASN A 318 -3.02 8.63 -5.33
C ASN A 318 -1.51 8.52 -5.60
N LEU A 319 -1.12 8.41 -6.86
CA LEU A 319 0.26 8.55 -7.30
C LEU A 319 0.44 9.92 -7.96
N VAL A 320 1.45 10.65 -7.53
CA VAL A 320 1.74 11.99 -8.03
C VAL A 320 3.18 12.08 -8.52
N PRO A 321 3.46 12.97 -9.49
CA PRO A 321 4.79 13.16 -10.02
C PRO A 321 5.65 13.90 -8.99
N LEU A 322 6.81 13.34 -8.65
CA LEU A 322 7.86 14.02 -7.92
C LEU A 322 9.02 14.25 -8.87
N LEU A 323 9.37 15.52 -9.08
CA LEU A 323 10.50 15.93 -9.90
C LEU A 323 11.30 16.97 -9.14
N PHE A 324 12.62 16.83 -9.13
CA PHE A 324 13.55 17.87 -8.67
C PHE A 324 14.93 17.68 -9.32
N ARG A 325 15.74 18.75 -9.31
CA ARG A 325 17.09 18.76 -9.86
C ARG A 325 18.11 18.88 -8.75
N LEU A 326 19.12 18.04 -8.78
CA LEU A 326 20.28 18.14 -7.90
C LEU A 326 21.11 19.38 -8.26
N PRO A 327 21.71 20.08 -7.29
CA PRO A 327 22.65 21.17 -7.58
C PRO A 327 23.92 20.63 -8.27
N ALA A 328 24.64 21.48 -8.99
CA ALA A 328 25.84 21.10 -9.77
C ALA A 328 26.91 20.37 -8.95
N SER A 329 27.05 20.74 -7.68
CA SER A 329 27.92 20.04 -6.70
C SER A 329 27.04 19.51 -5.57
N PRO A 330 26.37 18.39 -5.76
CA PRO A 330 25.34 17.95 -4.82
C PRO A 330 25.95 17.45 -3.51
N THR A 331 25.41 18.00 -2.44
CA THR A 331 25.55 17.47 -1.08
C THR A 331 24.20 16.92 -0.62
N LEU A 332 24.20 16.03 0.35
CA LEU A 332 22.93 15.54 0.89
C LEU A 332 22.05 16.71 1.43
N ALA A 333 22.67 17.71 2.06
CA ALA A 333 21.96 18.91 2.52
C ALA A 333 21.27 19.67 1.38
N GLY A 334 21.95 19.91 0.27
CA GLY A 334 21.40 20.57 -0.91
C GLY A 334 20.33 19.72 -1.60
N ALA A 335 20.55 18.40 -1.67
CA ALA A 335 19.59 17.47 -2.24
C ALA A 335 18.28 17.38 -1.40
N ILE A 336 18.37 17.48 -0.06
CA ILE A 336 17.20 17.54 0.83
C ILE A 336 16.36 18.78 0.55
N ALA A 337 16.98 19.95 0.38
CA ALA A 337 16.27 21.18 0.07
C ALA A 337 15.56 21.06 -1.30
N ALA A 338 16.25 20.54 -2.32
CA ALA A 338 15.68 20.32 -3.66
C ALA A 338 14.49 19.32 -3.61
N ALA A 339 14.64 18.19 -2.91
CA ALA A 339 13.57 17.22 -2.77
C ALA A 339 12.36 17.80 -2.02
N GLN A 340 12.58 18.61 -0.97
CA GLN A 340 11.51 19.27 -0.22
C GLN A 340 10.76 20.27 -1.08
N GLU A 341 11.44 21.01 -1.95
CA GLU A 341 10.83 21.91 -2.93
C GLU A 341 10.00 21.13 -3.95
N GLY A 342 10.53 20.02 -4.48
CA GLY A 342 9.78 19.13 -5.39
C GLY A 342 8.49 18.62 -4.77
N PHE A 343 8.49 18.22 -3.50
CA PHE A 343 7.26 17.84 -2.77
C PHE A 343 6.28 19.00 -2.63
N GLN A 344 6.77 20.22 -2.41
CA GLN A 344 5.90 21.40 -2.31
C GLN A 344 5.24 21.71 -3.67
N GLN A 345 5.98 21.60 -4.77
CA GLN A 345 5.46 21.79 -6.13
C GLN A 345 4.42 20.72 -6.50
N ALA A 346 4.69 19.46 -6.18
CA ALA A 346 3.77 18.34 -6.43
C ALA A 346 2.44 18.47 -5.66
N ARG A 347 2.41 19.23 -4.56
CA ARG A 347 1.27 19.27 -3.62
C ARG A 347 -0.03 19.77 -4.26
N ALA A 348 0.04 20.69 -5.22
CA ALA A 348 -1.14 21.19 -5.91
C ALA A 348 -1.88 20.10 -6.69
N GLY A 349 -1.16 19.07 -7.15
CA GLY A 349 -1.69 17.93 -7.88
C GLY A 349 -2.08 16.71 -7.04
N TYR A 350 -2.01 16.76 -5.70
CA TYR A 350 -2.28 15.58 -4.85
C TYR A 350 -3.69 15.00 -5.03
N ASP A 351 -4.66 15.83 -5.33
CA ASP A 351 -6.04 15.42 -5.58
C ASP A 351 -6.36 15.19 -7.07
N VAL A 352 -5.38 15.30 -7.95
CA VAL A 352 -5.54 14.95 -9.38
C VAL A 352 -5.24 13.46 -9.54
N PRO A 353 -6.23 12.62 -9.87
CA PRO A 353 -5.98 11.19 -10.06
C PRO A 353 -4.98 10.95 -11.20
N LEU A 354 -4.00 10.07 -10.97
CA LEU A 354 -2.99 9.69 -11.97
C LEU A 354 -3.60 9.44 -13.35
N HIS A 355 -4.59 8.55 -13.44
CA HIS A 355 -5.19 8.16 -14.72
C HIS A 355 -5.86 9.34 -15.43
N ARG A 356 -6.47 10.26 -14.67
CA ARG A 356 -7.05 11.48 -15.25
C ARG A 356 -5.99 12.46 -15.75
N ALA A 357 -4.89 12.59 -15.03
CA ALA A 357 -3.78 13.42 -15.49
C ALA A 357 -3.20 12.89 -16.82
N LEU A 358 -2.97 11.59 -16.92
CA LEU A 358 -2.45 10.95 -18.12
C LEU A 358 -3.44 11.07 -19.29
N GLU A 359 -4.74 10.82 -19.06
CA GLU A 359 -5.80 10.99 -20.06
C GLU A 359 -5.85 12.42 -20.65
N LEU A 360 -5.59 13.44 -19.82
CA LEU A 360 -5.64 14.83 -20.25
C LEU A 360 -4.36 15.32 -20.94
N LEU A 361 -3.21 14.70 -20.66
CA LEU A 361 -1.88 15.17 -21.10
C LEU A 361 -1.24 14.30 -22.18
N LEU A 362 -1.66 13.04 -22.32
CA LEU A 362 -1.13 12.14 -23.37
C LEU A 362 -2.14 12.01 -24.51
N GLU A 363 -1.63 12.14 -25.77
CA GLU A 363 -2.49 12.15 -26.96
C GLU A 363 -3.14 10.79 -27.28
N ASP A 364 -2.56 9.67 -26.87
CA ASP A 364 -2.96 8.31 -27.29
C ASP A 364 -3.72 7.51 -26.22
N GLY A 365 -4.22 8.12 -25.15
CA GLY A 365 -5.20 7.48 -24.22
C GLY A 365 -4.78 6.18 -23.52
N ASP A 366 -3.68 5.56 -23.90
CA ASP A 366 -3.12 4.38 -23.25
C ASP A 366 -2.39 4.78 -21.95
N ALA A 367 -3.17 4.95 -20.90
CA ALA A 367 -2.57 5.05 -19.58
C ALA A 367 -1.81 3.73 -19.31
N PRO A 368 -0.50 3.78 -19.12
CA PRO A 368 0.25 2.58 -18.79
C PRO A 368 -0.31 1.93 -17.54
N ALA A 369 -0.16 0.62 -17.41
CA ALA A 369 -0.31 -0.06 -16.13
C ALA A 369 0.40 0.75 -15.04
N ILE A 370 -0.06 0.68 -13.78
CA ILE A 370 0.51 1.48 -12.68
C ILE A 370 2.04 1.45 -12.78
N PRO A 371 2.69 2.59 -13.10
CA PRO A 371 4.12 2.59 -13.34
C PRO A 371 4.88 2.36 -12.04
N PRO A 372 6.15 1.96 -12.12
CA PRO A 372 7.02 1.83 -10.96
C PRO A 372 7.02 3.12 -10.12
N MET A 373 7.04 2.96 -8.81
CA MET A 373 6.93 4.08 -7.89
C MET A 373 7.93 3.98 -6.73
N ALA A 374 8.18 5.11 -6.06
CA ALA A 374 8.79 5.12 -4.73
C ALA A 374 7.84 5.83 -3.74
N SER A 375 7.60 5.25 -2.61
CA SER A 375 6.75 5.84 -1.56
C SER A 375 7.49 5.95 -0.24
N TYR A 376 7.07 6.92 0.58
CA TYR A 376 7.47 7.04 1.98
C TYR A 376 6.24 6.90 2.87
N VAL A 377 6.34 6.01 3.85
CA VAL A 377 5.30 5.75 4.83
C VAL A 377 5.84 6.01 6.24
N ASP A 378 5.28 6.99 6.94
CA ASP A 378 5.51 7.18 8.36
C ASP A 378 4.59 6.25 9.16
N GLY A 379 5.05 5.02 9.35
CA GLY A 379 4.32 3.99 10.08
C GLY A 379 4.17 4.24 11.57
N ARG A 380 4.89 5.23 12.13
CA ARG A 380 4.79 5.57 13.56
C ARG A 380 3.45 6.20 13.93
N ALA A 381 2.80 6.86 12.96
CA ALA A 381 1.49 7.47 13.12
C ALA A 381 0.34 6.58 12.62
N ALA A 382 0.65 5.37 12.13
CA ALA A 382 -0.37 4.45 11.66
C ALA A 382 -1.22 3.92 12.84
N PRO A 383 -2.53 3.68 12.65
CA PRO A 383 -3.37 3.09 13.68
C PRO A 383 -2.75 1.82 14.26
N GLY A 384 -2.73 1.68 15.58
CA GLY A 384 -2.20 0.52 16.28
C GLY A 384 -0.69 0.28 16.17
N SER A 385 0.10 1.21 15.61
CA SER A 385 1.53 1.03 15.32
C SER A 385 2.41 0.68 16.52
N CYS A 386 2.01 1.08 17.73
CA CYS A 386 2.71 0.72 18.98
C CYS A 386 2.66 -0.77 19.29
N ASP A 387 1.75 -1.51 18.68
CA ASP A 387 1.51 -2.92 18.94
C ASP A 387 2.03 -3.85 17.83
N TYR A 388 2.49 -3.34 16.70
CA TYR A 388 2.90 -4.17 15.56
C TYR A 388 3.96 -5.21 15.91
N LEU A 389 5.00 -4.79 16.65
CA LEU A 389 6.05 -5.72 17.08
C LEU A 389 5.55 -6.73 18.13
N ARG A 390 4.71 -6.28 19.06
CA ARG A 390 4.21 -7.12 20.14
C ARG A 390 3.26 -8.21 19.65
N THR A 391 2.60 -7.97 18.53
CA THR A 391 1.61 -8.87 17.93
C THR A 391 2.13 -9.58 16.68
N ASP A 392 3.41 -9.48 16.36
CA ASP A 392 4.02 -9.99 15.11
C ASP A 392 3.21 -9.59 13.86
N ALA A 393 2.70 -8.34 13.86
CA ALA A 393 1.85 -7.88 12.78
C ALA A 393 2.62 -7.80 11.46
N THR A 394 2.13 -8.50 10.45
CA THR A 394 2.74 -8.55 9.13
C THR A 394 1.73 -8.30 8.03
N VAL A 395 2.12 -7.50 7.03
CA VAL A 395 1.36 -7.31 5.80
C VAL A 395 1.78 -8.37 4.80
N LEU A 396 0.81 -9.07 4.22
CA LEU A 396 1.01 -10.12 3.24
C LEU A 396 0.50 -9.69 1.87
N THR A 397 1.15 -10.19 0.83
CA THR A 397 0.74 -10.00 -0.56
C THR A 397 0.89 -11.33 -1.31
N GLY A 398 0.09 -11.52 -2.34
CA GLY A 398 0.24 -12.67 -3.22
C GLY A 398 1.34 -12.49 -4.27
N PRO A 399 1.54 -13.51 -5.12
CA PRO A 399 2.36 -13.41 -6.31
C PRO A 399 1.89 -12.28 -7.23
N ASP A 400 2.83 -11.58 -7.83
CA ASP A 400 2.59 -10.43 -8.70
C ASP A 400 3.55 -10.43 -9.89
N ASN A 401 3.36 -9.51 -10.82
CA ASN A 401 4.26 -9.25 -11.94
C ASN A 401 4.81 -7.82 -11.84
N ALA A 402 6.01 -7.62 -12.34
CA ALA A 402 6.66 -6.32 -12.39
C ALA A 402 7.34 -6.10 -13.74
N SER A 403 7.26 -4.87 -14.26
CA SER A 403 8.06 -4.39 -15.40
C SER A 403 9.20 -3.47 -14.95
N GLY A 404 9.19 -3.05 -13.67
CA GLY A 404 10.17 -2.14 -13.10
C GLY A 404 10.24 -2.29 -11.60
N VAL A 405 10.90 -1.34 -10.92
CA VAL A 405 11.14 -1.39 -9.48
C VAL A 405 10.18 -0.46 -8.74
N SER A 406 9.40 -1.02 -7.81
CA SER A 406 8.60 -0.25 -6.85
C SER A 406 9.23 -0.32 -5.47
N LEU A 407 9.33 0.83 -4.81
CA LEU A 407 9.98 1.01 -3.51
C LEU A 407 8.98 1.51 -2.47
N TRP A 408 8.94 0.89 -1.30
CA TRP A 408 8.21 1.38 -0.12
C TRP A 408 9.21 1.61 1.01
N LEU A 409 9.57 2.87 1.26
CA LEU A 409 10.36 3.24 2.43
C LEU A 409 9.42 3.42 3.62
N ASN A 410 9.58 2.58 4.61
CA ASN A 410 8.76 2.57 5.81
C ASN A 410 9.61 3.02 7.01
N TRP A 411 9.09 3.94 7.81
CA TRP A 411 9.71 4.33 9.06
C TRP A 411 8.83 3.96 10.25
N PHE A 412 9.27 2.98 11.02
CA PHE A 412 8.65 2.53 12.26
C PHE A 412 9.41 3.06 13.49
N PRO A 413 8.87 2.93 14.73
CA PRO A 413 9.55 3.41 15.94
C PRO A 413 10.95 2.84 16.16
N ASP A 414 11.19 1.60 15.76
CA ASP A 414 12.39 0.80 15.98
C ASP A 414 13.34 0.73 14.78
N ARG A 415 12.88 1.03 13.57
CA ARG A 415 13.65 0.90 12.33
C ARG A 415 13.09 1.74 11.18
N ALA A 416 13.92 1.93 10.16
CA ALA A 416 13.45 2.25 8.80
C ALA A 416 13.92 1.16 7.83
N ASP A 417 13.03 0.70 6.98
CA ASP A 417 13.29 -0.34 5.99
C ASP A 417 12.73 0.03 4.60
N LEU A 418 13.29 -0.61 3.57
CA LEU A 418 12.76 -0.62 2.22
C LEU A 418 12.16 -1.99 1.93
N VAL A 419 10.92 -1.98 1.45
CA VAL A 419 10.36 -3.11 0.74
C VAL A 419 10.44 -2.80 -0.75
N VAL A 420 10.90 -3.75 -1.53
CA VAL A 420 11.16 -3.58 -2.96
C VAL A 420 10.45 -4.68 -3.72
N SER A 421 9.70 -4.31 -4.77
CA SER A 421 9.18 -5.24 -5.75
C SER A 421 9.91 -4.98 -7.08
N MET A 422 10.43 -6.03 -7.71
CA MET A 422 11.21 -5.93 -8.93
C MET A 422 11.01 -7.17 -9.79
N PRO A 423 11.30 -7.13 -11.13
CA PRO A 423 11.32 -8.33 -11.95
C PRO A 423 12.28 -9.38 -11.39
N ASP A 424 11.88 -10.66 -11.44
CA ASP A 424 12.70 -11.78 -10.98
C ASP A 424 13.73 -12.18 -12.06
N THR A 425 14.73 -11.34 -12.23
CA THR A 425 15.83 -11.50 -13.20
C THR A 425 17.18 -11.51 -12.48
N PRO A 426 18.20 -12.16 -13.03
CA PRO A 426 19.54 -12.12 -12.44
C PRO A 426 20.11 -10.71 -12.32
N GLU A 427 19.82 -9.82 -13.31
CA GLU A 427 20.27 -8.42 -13.33
C GLU A 427 19.61 -7.61 -12.21
N ALA A 428 18.29 -7.72 -12.05
CA ALA A 428 17.55 -7.01 -11.00
C ALA A 428 17.97 -7.49 -9.60
N VAL A 429 18.01 -8.82 -9.39
CA VAL A 429 18.40 -9.43 -8.11
C VAL A 429 19.84 -9.05 -7.71
N THR A 430 20.73 -8.82 -8.68
CA THR A 430 22.12 -8.43 -8.41
C THR A 430 22.30 -6.90 -8.33
N GLY A 431 21.63 -6.15 -9.20
CA GLY A 431 21.83 -4.71 -9.36
C GLY A 431 21.08 -3.86 -8.34
N VAL A 432 19.80 -4.18 -8.08
CA VAL A 432 18.96 -3.42 -7.16
C VAL A 432 19.54 -3.35 -5.75
N PRO A 433 20.02 -4.46 -5.13
CA PRO A 433 20.63 -4.39 -3.80
C PRO A 433 21.86 -3.47 -3.72
N LYS A 434 22.67 -3.37 -4.79
CA LYS A 434 23.84 -2.46 -4.83
C LYS A 434 23.40 -0.99 -4.78
N TYR A 435 22.33 -0.66 -5.52
CA TYR A 435 21.75 0.68 -5.47
C TYR A 435 21.19 0.99 -4.08
N LEU A 436 20.47 0.05 -3.45
CA LEU A 436 19.91 0.22 -2.11
C LEU A 436 21.01 0.35 -1.03
N GLU A 437 22.09 -0.39 -1.13
CA GLU A 437 23.23 -0.25 -0.22
C GLU A 437 23.81 1.16 -0.30
N ARG A 438 23.93 1.71 -1.53
CA ARG A 438 24.41 3.08 -1.69
C ARG A 438 23.47 4.11 -1.06
N VAL A 439 22.14 3.93 -1.25
CA VAL A 439 21.13 4.76 -0.56
C VAL A 439 21.30 4.70 0.95
N ARG A 440 21.46 3.49 1.50
CA ARG A 440 21.70 3.27 2.94
C ARG A 440 22.95 3.98 3.43
N GLU A 441 24.09 3.86 2.73
CA GLU A 441 25.34 4.53 3.08
C GLU A 441 25.18 6.06 3.13
N ILE A 442 24.49 6.65 2.15
CA ILE A 442 24.21 8.09 2.11
C ILE A 442 23.39 8.49 3.34
N MET A 443 22.33 7.76 3.67
CA MET A 443 21.51 8.06 4.86
C MET A 443 22.27 7.89 6.17
N LEU A 444 23.09 6.84 6.30
CA LEU A 444 23.92 6.57 7.48
C LEU A 444 25.01 7.64 7.69
N SER A 445 25.58 8.17 6.62
CA SER A 445 26.60 9.24 6.72
C SER A 445 26.07 10.49 7.45
N ALA A 446 24.78 10.78 7.23
CA ALA A 446 24.09 11.88 7.90
C ALA A 446 23.66 11.55 9.35
N ALA A 447 23.32 10.29 9.61
CA ALA A 447 22.93 9.82 10.94
C ALA A 447 24.11 9.77 11.93
N SER A 448 25.32 9.51 11.42
CA SER A 448 26.53 9.36 12.24
C SER A 448 27.16 10.67 12.73
N GLY A 449 26.72 11.85 12.21
CA GLY A 449 27.32 13.15 12.49
C GLY A 449 28.74 13.28 11.93
N PRO A 450 29.36 14.47 11.97
CA PRO A 450 30.78 14.59 11.64
C PRO A 450 31.58 13.73 12.63
N ARG A 451 32.37 12.76 12.14
CA ARG A 451 33.35 12.06 12.96
C ARG A 451 34.23 13.14 13.60
N PRO A 452 34.47 13.13 14.93
CA PRO A 452 35.48 14.00 15.50
C PRO A 452 36.78 13.73 14.72
N ALA A 453 37.44 14.82 14.30
CA ALA A 453 38.73 14.73 13.64
C ALA A 453 39.70 13.94 14.54
N PRO A 454 40.57 13.08 13.98
CA PRO A 454 41.52 12.28 14.75
C PRO A 454 42.50 13.14 15.55
#